data_64bbc6c876e307873ccceec24331b14a
#
_entry.id   64bbc6c876e307873ccceec24331b14a
#
_cell.length_a   1.000
_cell.length_b   1.000
_cell.length_c   1.000
_cell.angle_alpha   90.00
_cell.angle_beta   90.00
_cell.angle_gamma   90.00
#
_symmetry.space_group_name_H-M   'P 1'
#
loop_
_entity.id
_entity.type
_entity.pdbx_description
1 polymer ?
#
loop_
_entity_poly.entity_id
_entity_poly.type
_entity_poly.pdbx_seq_one_letter_code
_entity_poly.pdbx_strand_id
1 'polypeptide(L)'
;MFIRTVPTEIMVEGRSLNAMLTAGASRIPGLLLVHGWDSDQGHYRTRAEDIVALGCVCLTFDMRGHGCNQAQHDTVSREDNLRDVLAAYDLLARQDTVDPKAIALVGTSYGGYLAAIACDLRPVRWLALRVPAIYPDAQWDAPKQTLDRDAIDSYRQEVRAPDANRALAACAAFRGDALVVQSELDSVIAPPVIESYVEALKPARSLTYRCVAGADHALSSGASQQAYDMVFTSWLTQMLIDWRAA
;
A
#
# COMPACT_ATOMS: atom_id res chain seq x y z
N MET A 1 9.13 -25.57 -4.41
CA MET A 1 8.00 -24.87 -3.77
C MET A 1 6.95 -24.63 -4.86
N PHE A 2 5.72 -25.13 -4.72
CA PHE A 2 4.69 -24.88 -5.73
C PHE A 2 4.03 -23.54 -5.43
N ILE A 3 4.18 -22.59 -6.35
CA ILE A 3 3.47 -21.31 -6.33
C ILE A 3 2.14 -21.50 -7.08
N ARG A 4 1.04 -21.11 -6.47
CA ARG A 4 -0.28 -21.11 -7.09
C ARG A 4 -0.86 -19.70 -7.06
N THR A 5 -1.21 -19.17 -8.23
CA THR A 5 -1.97 -17.93 -8.36
C THR A 5 -3.40 -18.26 -8.75
N VAL A 6 -4.37 -17.78 -7.99
CA VAL A 6 -5.79 -18.08 -8.19
C VAL A 6 -6.55 -16.75 -8.31
N PRO A 7 -7.33 -16.54 -9.40
CA PRO A 7 -8.33 -15.48 -9.43
C PRO A 7 -9.28 -15.64 -8.24
N THR A 8 -9.56 -14.54 -7.56
CA THR A 8 -10.48 -14.52 -6.42
C THR A 8 -11.34 -13.26 -6.46
N GLU A 9 -12.38 -13.23 -5.65
CA GLU A 9 -13.30 -12.11 -5.55
C GLU A 9 -13.31 -11.56 -4.13
N ILE A 10 -13.30 -10.24 -4.02
CA ILE A 10 -13.48 -9.52 -2.76
C ILE A 10 -14.90 -8.97 -2.75
N MET A 11 -15.71 -9.38 -1.79
CA MET A 11 -17.08 -8.86 -1.65
C MET A 11 -17.07 -7.62 -0.77
N VAL A 12 -17.51 -6.49 -1.33
CA VAL A 12 -17.66 -5.21 -0.63
C VAL A 12 -19.07 -4.69 -0.87
N GLU A 13 -19.88 -4.60 0.18
CA GLU A 13 -21.27 -4.06 0.11
C GLU A 13 -22.10 -4.70 -1.01
N GLY A 14 -21.98 -6.02 -1.20
CA GLY A 14 -22.69 -6.78 -2.25
C GLY A 14 -22.11 -6.65 -3.65
N ARG A 15 -20.98 -5.99 -3.83
CA ARG A 15 -20.22 -5.90 -5.09
C ARG A 15 -18.99 -6.79 -5.04
N SER A 16 -18.63 -7.36 -6.18
CA SER A 16 -17.41 -8.16 -6.34
C SER A 16 -16.30 -7.31 -6.95
N LEU A 17 -15.10 -7.35 -6.33
CA LEU A 17 -13.86 -6.79 -6.86
C LEU A 17 -12.97 -7.93 -7.34
N ASN A 18 -12.39 -7.80 -8.53
CA ASN A 18 -11.44 -8.77 -9.05
C ASN A 18 -10.12 -8.70 -8.27
N ALA A 19 -9.64 -9.83 -7.82
CA ALA A 19 -8.39 -9.96 -7.09
C ALA A 19 -7.60 -11.18 -7.59
N MET A 20 -6.30 -11.19 -7.28
CA MET A 20 -5.42 -12.34 -7.49
C MET A 20 -4.79 -12.76 -6.18
N LEU A 21 -4.99 -14.02 -5.78
CA LEU A 21 -4.36 -14.63 -4.62
C LEU A 21 -3.22 -15.54 -5.08
N THR A 22 -2.01 -15.24 -4.63
CA THR A 22 -0.81 -16.03 -4.94
C THR A 22 -0.22 -16.62 -3.65
N ALA A 23 -0.11 -17.95 -3.54
CA ALA A 23 0.23 -18.64 -2.29
C ALA A 23 1.11 -19.89 -2.47
N GLY A 24 1.88 -20.23 -1.42
CA GLY A 24 2.56 -21.51 -1.19
C GLY A 24 1.83 -22.38 -0.12
N ALA A 25 2.47 -23.41 0.45
CA ALA A 25 1.83 -24.34 1.37
C ALA A 25 2.35 -24.20 2.83
N SER A 26 1.62 -23.58 3.74
CA SER A 26 1.64 -23.58 5.23
C SER A 26 1.27 -22.18 5.78
N ARG A 27 1.01 -22.02 7.08
CA ARG A 27 0.75 -20.69 7.66
C ARG A 27 2.01 -19.84 7.58
N ILE A 28 1.96 -18.81 6.77
CA ILE A 28 3.06 -17.92 6.40
C ILE A 28 2.57 -16.48 6.36
N PRO A 29 3.46 -15.49 6.37
CA PRO A 29 3.07 -14.10 6.25
C PRO A 29 2.24 -13.81 5.01
N GLY A 30 1.28 -12.89 5.16
CA GLY A 30 0.46 -12.38 4.07
C GLY A 30 0.84 -10.94 3.69
N LEU A 31 0.86 -10.63 2.40
CA LEU A 31 1.06 -9.28 1.90
C LEU A 31 -0.13 -8.85 1.05
N LEU A 32 -0.68 -7.68 1.33
CA LEU A 32 -1.69 -7.02 0.50
C LEU A 32 -1.01 -5.87 -0.25
N LEU A 33 -1.05 -5.92 -1.58
CA LEU A 33 -0.54 -4.85 -2.44
C LEU A 33 -1.70 -3.94 -2.87
N VAL A 34 -1.56 -2.65 -2.59
CA VAL A 34 -2.58 -1.62 -2.88
C VAL A 34 -2.02 -0.66 -3.92
N HIS A 35 -2.62 -0.67 -5.11
CA HIS A 35 -2.16 0.12 -6.25
C HIS A 35 -2.50 1.61 -6.12
N GLY A 36 -1.83 2.46 -6.94
CA GLY A 36 -2.08 3.89 -7.03
C GLY A 36 -3.35 4.23 -7.81
N TRP A 37 -3.72 5.52 -7.82
CA TRP A 37 -4.77 6.04 -8.68
C TRP A 37 -4.38 5.89 -10.13
N ASP A 38 -5.33 5.60 -11.02
CA ASP A 38 -5.12 5.31 -12.46
C ASP A 38 -4.18 4.13 -12.73
N SER A 39 -4.05 3.19 -11.79
CA SER A 39 -3.28 1.96 -11.90
C SER A 39 -4.19 0.73 -11.70
N ASP A 40 -3.62 -0.45 -11.82
CA ASP A 40 -4.31 -1.72 -11.63
C ASP A 40 -3.39 -2.79 -11.01
N GLN A 41 -3.96 -3.94 -10.66
CA GLN A 41 -3.22 -5.06 -10.08
C GLN A 41 -2.21 -5.71 -11.04
N GLY A 42 -2.38 -5.54 -12.35
CA GLY A 42 -1.50 -6.13 -13.36
C GLY A 42 -0.05 -5.68 -13.23
N HIS A 43 0.16 -4.42 -12.82
CA HIS A 43 1.49 -3.85 -12.57
C HIS A 43 2.25 -4.50 -11.39
N TYR A 44 1.55 -5.30 -10.58
CA TYR A 44 2.14 -5.94 -9.38
C TYR A 44 2.41 -7.43 -9.56
N ARG A 45 2.11 -8.00 -10.73
CA ARG A 45 2.20 -9.44 -10.97
C ARG A 45 3.58 -10.02 -10.69
N THR A 46 4.62 -9.44 -11.30
CA THR A 46 6.01 -9.90 -11.10
C THR A 46 6.42 -9.78 -9.64
N ARG A 47 6.11 -8.64 -9.00
CA ARG A 47 6.42 -8.44 -7.57
C ARG A 47 5.66 -9.42 -6.67
N ALA A 48 4.43 -9.79 -7.00
CA ALA A 48 3.70 -10.81 -6.25
C ALA A 48 4.36 -12.18 -6.36
N GLU A 49 4.89 -12.54 -7.54
CA GLU A 49 5.66 -13.78 -7.75
C GLU A 49 6.96 -13.77 -6.91
N ASP A 50 7.70 -12.66 -6.88
CA ASP A 50 8.90 -12.50 -6.06
C ASP A 50 8.61 -12.61 -4.55
N ILE A 51 7.52 -11.98 -4.09
CA ILE A 51 7.05 -12.07 -2.70
C ILE A 51 6.74 -13.53 -2.32
N VAL A 52 6.07 -14.27 -3.19
CA VAL A 52 5.74 -15.68 -2.96
C VAL A 52 7.01 -16.53 -2.95
N ALA A 53 8.02 -16.22 -3.77
CA ALA A 53 9.31 -16.90 -3.75
C ALA A 53 10.06 -16.72 -2.41
N LEU A 54 9.78 -15.64 -1.67
CA LEU A 54 10.30 -15.44 -0.30
C LEU A 54 9.52 -16.23 0.77
N GLY A 55 8.46 -16.91 0.40
CA GLY A 55 7.64 -17.73 1.31
C GLY A 55 6.46 -16.99 1.94
N CYS A 56 5.82 -16.10 1.22
CA CYS A 56 4.64 -15.35 1.65
C CYS A 56 3.42 -15.70 0.78
N VAL A 57 2.22 -15.38 1.28
CA VAL A 57 1.01 -15.24 0.46
C VAL A 57 0.92 -13.79 -0.01
N CYS A 58 0.58 -13.56 -1.26
CA CYS A 58 0.39 -12.22 -1.80
C CYS A 58 -1.00 -12.07 -2.42
N LEU A 59 -1.72 -11.02 -2.02
CA LEU A 59 -3.00 -10.63 -2.59
C LEU A 59 -2.84 -9.30 -3.32
N THR A 60 -3.26 -9.28 -4.57
CA THR A 60 -3.44 -8.07 -5.39
C THR A 60 -4.89 -7.96 -5.82
N PHE A 61 -5.39 -6.76 -6.02
CA PHE A 61 -6.79 -6.53 -6.42
C PHE A 61 -6.93 -5.18 -7.13
N ASP A 62 -8.01 -5.02 -7.88
CA ASP A 62 -8.42 -3.75 -8.45
C ASP A 62 -9.43 -3.08 -7.53
N MET A 63 -9.10 -1.88 -7.01
CA MET A 63 -10.06 -1.06 -6.28
C MET A 63 -11.22 -0.63 -7.18
N ARG A 64 -12.40 -0.33 -6.60
CA ARG A 64 -13.49 0.34 -7.33
C ARG A 64 -12.96 1.55 -8.10
N GLY A 65 -13.42 1.73 -9.33
CA GLY A 65 -12.96 2.78 -10.23
C GLY A 65 -11.67 2.49 -10.97
N HIS A 66 -11.07 1.29 -10.83
CA HIS A 66 -9.78 0.96 -11.45
C HIS A 66 -9.78 -0.43 -12.08
N GLY A 67 -8.87 -0.64 -13.04
CA GLY A 67 -8.69 -1.93 -13.71
C GLY A 67 -10.01 -2.49 -14.24
N CYS A 68 -10.34 -3.72 -13.87
CA CYS A 68 -11.61 -4.36 -14.25
C CYS A 68 -12.85 -3.70 -13.63
N ASN A 69 -12.69 -2.82 -12.64
CA ASN A 69 -13.77 -2.12 -11.95
C ASN A 69 -13.90 -0.65 -12.37
N GLN A 70 -13.33 -0.24 -13.51
CA GLN A 70 -13.20 1.14 -13.98
C GLN A 70 -14.54 1.89 -14.16
N ALA A 71 -15.64 1.21 -14.35
CA ALA A 71 -16.97 1.84 -14.56
C ALA A 71 -17.38 2.81 -13.43
N GLN A 72 -16.75 2.75 -12.27
CA GLN A 72 -17.06 3.60 -11.11
C GLN A 72 -16.03 4.72 -10.90
N HIS A 73 -15.09 4.91 -11.81
CA HIS A 73 -13.96 5.83 -11.67
C HIS A 73 -14.39 7.28 -11.32
N ASP A 74 -15.45 7.77 -11.96
CA ASP A 74 -15.90 9.14 -11.76
C ASP A 74 -16.74 9.34 -10.48
N THR A 75 -17.16 8.26 -9.85
CA THR A 75 -18.07 8.32 -8.69
C THR A 75 -17.48 7.79 -7.40
N VAL A 76 -16.37 7.04 -7.49
CA VAL A 76 -15.74 6.40 -6.33
C VAL A 76 -15.11 7.44 -5.40
N SER A 77 -15.40 7.32 -4.10
CA SER A 77 -14.83 8.16 -3.04
C SER A 77 -13.61 7.51 -2.39
N ARG A 78 -12.91 8.28 -1.54
CA ARG A 78 -11.82 7.76 -0.70
C ARG A 78 -12.33 6.77 0.34
N GLU A 79 -13.54 7.00 0.86
CA GLU A 79 -14.22 6.06 1.76
C GLU A 79 -14.49 4.72 1.07
N ASP A 80 -14.99 4.75 -0.17
CA ASP A 80 -15.23 3.53 -0.94
C ASP A 80 -13.96 2.72 -1.14
N ASN A 81 -12.87 3.37 -1.56
CA ASN A 81 -11.60 2.67 -1.78
C ASN A 81 -10.96 2.21 -0.47
N LEU A 82 -11.14 2.93 0.65
CA LEU A 82 -10.70 2.43 1.97
C LEU A 82 -11.46 1.14 2.34
N ARG A 83 -12.77 1.08 2.11
CA ARG A 83 -13.56 -0.15 2.34
C ARG A 83 -13.09 -1.30 1.46
N ASP A 84 -12.67 -1.02 0.23
CA ASP A 84 -12.09 -2.03 -0.67
C ASP A 84 -10.80 -2.60 -0.09
N VAL A 85 -9.90 -1.74 0.40
CA VAL A 85 -8.65 -2.15 1.07
C VAL A 85 -8.92 -2.99 2.31
N LEU A 86 -9.87 -2.57 3.15
CA LEU A 86 -10.24 -3.30 4.37
C LEU A 86 -10.85 -4.67 4.03
N ALA A 87 -11.70 -4.76 3.02
CA ALA A 87 -12.27 -6.03 2.58
C ALA A 87 -11.21 -6.97 1.98
N ALA A 88 -10.24 -6.43 1.22
CA ALA A 88 -9.10 -7.19 0.71
C ALA A 88 -8.22 -7.71 1.86
N TYR A 89 -7.95 -6.86 2.85
CA TYR A 89 -7.24 -7.28 4.07
C TYR A 89 -7.97 -8.42 4.77
N ASP A 90 -9.27 -8.28 4.99
CA ASP A 90 -10.10 -9.29 5.67
C ASP A 90 -10.16 -10.60 4.90
N LEU A 91 -10.17 -10.55 3.56
CA LEU A 91 -10.06 -11.75 2.72
C LEU A 91 -8.71 -12.45 2.92
N LEU A 92 -7.59 -11.69 2.87
CA LEU A 92 -6.25 -12.22 3.07
C LEU A 92 -6.09 -12.83 4.46
N ALA A 93 -6.53 -12.14 5.50
CA ALA A 93 -6.42 -12.58 6.90
C ALA A 93 -7.20 -13.87 7.19
N ARG A 94 -8.26 -14.16 6.43
CA ARG A 94 -9.07 -15.39 6.56
C ARG A 94 -8.53 -16.60 5.79
N GLN A 95 -7.47 -16.43 5.00
CA GLN A 95 -6.88 -17.57 4.29
C GLN A 95 -6.22 -18.53 5.28
N ASP A 96 -6.52 -19.82 5.19
CA ASP A 96 -5.98 -20.87 6.09
C ASP A 96 -4.44 -20.94 6.07
N THR A 97 -3.84 -20.49 4.96
CA THR A 97 -2.39 -20.44 4.75
C THR A 97 -1.73 -19.18 5.30
N VAL A 98 -2.49 -18.17 5.72
CA VAL A 98 -1.97 -16.90 6.22
C VAL A 98 -1.92 -16.88 7.74
N ASP A 99 -0.78 -16.43 8.29
CA ASP A 99 -0.70 -16.04 9.69
C ASP A 99 -1.30 -14.64 9.87
N PRO A 100 -2.47 -14.49 10.52
CA PRO A 100 -3.13 -13.19 10.67
C PRO A 100 -2.35 -12.22 11.57
N LYS A 101 -1.31 -12.68 12.27
CA LYS A 101 -0.40 -11.85 13.06
C LYS A 101 0.83 -11.37 12.26
N ALA A 102 0.98 -11.82 11.03
CA ALA A 102 2.10 -11.53 10.15
C ALA A 102 1.61 -10.99 8.79
N ILE A 103 0.79 -9.94 8.82
CA ILE A 103 0.27 -9.29 7.61
C ILE A 103 1.02 -7.98 7.35
N ALA A 104 1.41 -7.78 6.10
CA ALA A 104 1.96 -6.54 5.57
C ALA A 104 0.94 -5.81 4.68
N LEU A 105 0.86 -4.50 4.83
CA LEU A 105 0.25 -3.62 3.82
C LEU A 105 1.37 -2.94 3.02
N VAL A 106 1.28 -3.04 1.71
CA VAL A 106 2.23 -2.43 0.76
C VAL A 106 1.46 -1.54 -0.18
N GLY A 107 1.62 -0.23 -0.03
CA GLY A 107 0.85 0.73 -0.82
C GLY A 107 1.72 1.69 -1.63
N THR A 108 1.27 2.01 -2.84
CA THR A 108 1.94 2.96 -3.73
C THR A 108 1.05 4.18 -3.96
N SER A 109 1.60 5.39 -3.83
CA SER A 109 0.90 6.64 -4.13
C SER A 109 -0.44 6.73 -3.38
N TYR A 110 -1.57 6.82 -4.09
CA TYR A 110 -2.92 6.76 -3.50
C TYR A 110 -3.14 5.50 -2.66
N GLY A 111 -2.70 4.33 -3.14
CA GLY A 111 -2.77 3.10 -2.36
C GLY A 111 -1.91 3.14 -1.10
N GLY A 112 -0.80 3.88 -1.11
CA GLY A 112 0.01 4.16 0.08
C GLY A 112 -0.74 4.99 1.12
N TYR A 113 -1.49 6.01 0.69
CA TYR A 113 -2.37 6.78 1.56
C TYR A 113 -3.45 5.91 2.22
N LEU A 114 -4.11 5.05 1.44
CA LEU A 114 -5.14 4.15 1.97
C LEU A 114 -4.55 3.07 2.89
N ALA A 115 -3.38 2.50 2.55
CA ALA A 115 -2.68 1.52 3.39
C ALA A 115 -2.26 2.13 4.73
N ALA A 116 -1.83 3.40 4.74
CA ALA A 116 -1.52 4.13 5.96
C ALA A 116 -2.76 4.27 6.87
N ILE A 117 -3.93 4.60 6.33
CA ILE A 117 -5.17 4.66 7.12
C ILE A 117 -5.56 3.25 7.61
N ALA A 118 -5.51 2.26 6.74
CA ALA A 118 -5.92 0.90 7.04
C ALA A 118 -5.09 0.24 8.15
N CYS A 119 -3.83 0.66 8.36
CA CYS A 119 -2.97 0.08 9.39
C CYS A 119 -3.41 0.41 10.84
N ASP A 120 -4.27 1.41 11.04
CA ASP A 120 -4.90 1.69 12.35
C ASP A 120 -6.23 0.94 12.51
N LEU A 121 -6.84 0.55 11.39
CA LEU A 121 -8.16 -0.12 11.36
C LEU A 121 -8.06 -1.65 11.36
N ARG A 122 -6.87 -2.20 11.10
CA ARG A 122 -6.60 -3.65 11.08
C ARG A 122 -5.23 -3.94 11.69
N PRO A 123 -5.04 -5.14 12.28
CA PRO A 123 -3.73 -5.55 12.78
C PRO A 123 -2.71 -5.70 11.66
N VAL A 124 -1.77 -4.77 11.55
CA VAL A 124 -0.70 -4.74 10.55
C VAL A 124 0.64 -4.87 11.25
N ARG A 125 1.44 -5.88 10.86
CA ARG A 125 2.79 -6.07 11.38
C ARG A 125 3.81 -5.22 10.63
N TRP A 126 3.65 -5.10 9.32
CA TRP A 126 4.59 -4.41 8.43
C TRP A 126 3.86 -3.45 7.50
N LEU A 127 4.33 -2.22 7.41
CA LEU A 127 3.77 -1.19 6.55
C LEU A 127 4.83 -0.69 5.58
N ALA A 128 4.65 -0.91 4.28
CA ALA A 128 5.55 -0.40 3.24
C ALA A 128 4.82 0.62 2.37
N LEU A 129 5.33 1.84 2.34
CA LEU A 129 4.76 2.97 1.61
C LEU A 129 5.75 3.46 0.56
N ARG A 130 5.39 3.35 -0.72
CA ARG A 130 6.16 3.95 -1.81
C ARG A 130 5.46 5.21 -2.31
N VAL A 131 6.16 6.33 -2.28
CA VAL A 131 5.67 7.66 -2.69
C VAL A 131 4.21 7.90 -2.27
N PRO A 132 3.86 7.67 -0.97
CA PRO A 132 2.48 7.75 -0.52
C PRO A 132 1.91 9.14 -0.77
N ALA A 133 0.69 9.20 -1.31
CA ALA A 133 -0.04 10.45 -1.46
C ALA A 133 -0.57 10.95 -0.12
N ILE A 134 -0.98 12.22 -0.06
CA ILE A 134 -1.64 12.81 1.11
C ILE A 134 -2.78 13.70 0.66
N TYR A 135 -3.83 13.76 1.48
CA TYR A 135 -5.03 14.58 1.23
C TYR A 135 -5.54 15.18 2.53
N PRO A 136 -6.13 16.40 2.50
CA PRO A 136 -6.95 16.87 3.62
C PRO A 136 -8.13 15.92 3.84
N ASP A 137 -8.61 15.79 5.08
CA ASP A 137 -9.75 14.90 5.41
C ASP A 137 -11.10 15.45 4.91
N ALA A 138 -11.16 16.73 4.57
CA ALA A 138 -12.36 17.34 3.98
C ALA A 138 -12.83 16.58 2.74
N GLN A 139 -14.15 16.56 2.51
CA GLN A 139 -14.78 15.91 1.34
C GLN A 139 -14.42 14.41 1.24
N TRP A 140 -14.36 13.72 2.36
CA TRP A 140 -13.96 12.31 2.43
C TRP A 140 -14.84 11.39 1.57
N ASP A 141 -16.16 11.62 1.58
CA ASP A 141 -17.17 10.85 0.85
C ASP A 141 -17.45 11.40 -0.56
N ALA A 142 -16.80 12.49 -0.95
CA ALA A 142 -16.96 13.03 -2.31
C ALA A 142 -16.23 12.16 -3.32
N PRO A 143 -16.72 12.05 -4.57
CA PRO A 143 -16.00 11.40 -5.64
C PRO A 143 -14.58 11.97 -5.76
N LYS A 144 -13.57 11.11 -5.76
CA LYS A 144 -12.17 11.55 -5.76
C LYS A 144 -11.82 12.44 -6.96
N GLN A 145 -12.46 12.21 -8.10
CA GLN A 145 -12.26 13.02 -9.31
C GLN A 145 -12.74 14.48 -9.17
N THR A 146 -13.65 14.75 -8.22
CA THR A 146 -14.19 16.10 -8.00
C THR A 146 -13.41 16.93 -6.99
N LEU A 147 -12.35 16.33 -6.38
CA LEU A 147 -11.53 17.05 -5.43
C LEU A 147 -10.74 18.17 -6.12
N ASP A 148 -10.63 19.30 -5.46
CA ASP A 148 -9.87 20.45 -5.92
C ASP A 148 -8.36 20.14 -5.97
N ARG A 149 -7.82 20.04 -7.18
CA ARG A 149 -6.41 19.69 -7.41
C ARG A 149 -5.46 20.77 -6.90
N ASP A 150 -5.79 22.04 -7.09
CA ASP A 150 -4.94 23.16 -6.66
C ASP A 150 -4.86 23.21 -5.13
N ALA A 151 -5.97 22.94 -4.44
CA ALA A 151 -6.01 22.84 -2.99
C ALA A 151 -5.18 21.63 -2.48
N ILE A 152 -5.25 20.48 -3.17
CA ILE A 152 -4.44 19.31 -2.83
C ILE A 152 -2.97 19.57 -3.06
N ASP A 153 -2.61 20.18 -4.18
CA ASP A 153 -1.21 20.47 -4.50
C ASP A 153 -0.63 21.50 -3.53
N SER A 154 -1.39 22.53 -3.17
CA SER A 154 -1.02 23.48 -2.12
C SER A 154 -0.84 22.78 -0.75
N TYR A 155 -1.75 21.87 -0.39
CA TYR A 155 -1.66 21.08 0.85
C TYR A 155 -0.37 20.24 0.93
N ARG A 156 0.14 19.77 -0.20
CA ARG A 156 1.34 18.94 -0.33
C ARG A 156 2.67 19.69 -0.28
N GLN A 157 2.65 21.03 -0.34
CA GLN A 157 3.87 21.84 -0.36
C GLN A 157 4.51 22.03 1.02
N GLU A 158 3.83 21.61 2.09
CA GLU A 158 4.31 21.79 3.46
C GLU A 158 4.36 20.46 4.20
N VAL A 159 5.31 20.33 5.11
CA VAL A 159 5.36 19.23 6.06
C VAL A 159 4.16 19.34 7.00
N ARG A 160 3.39 18.27 7.12
CA ARG A 160 2.19 18.20 7.95
C ARG A 160 2.49 17.50 9.27
N ALA A 161 1.90 18.03 10.33
CA ALA A 161 1.97 17.41 11.66
C ALA A 161 1.30 16.02 11.66
N PRO A 162 1.71 15.10 12.55
CA PRO A 162 1.15 13.74 12.61
C PRO A 162 -0.36 13.67 12.81
N ASP A 163 -0.99 14.70 13.34
CA ASP A 163 -2.44 14.79 13.57
C ASP A 163 -3.18 15.58 12.47
N ALA A 164 -2.48 16.03 11.43
CA ALA A 164 -3.07 16.88 10.39
C ALA A 164 -4.12 16.18 9.52
N ASN A 165 -4.08 14.87 9.43
CA ASN A 165 -5.07 14.04 8.75
C ASN A 165 -5.03 12.60 9.25
N ARG A 166 -6.06 11.81 8.91
CA ARG A 166 -6.20 10.42 9.38
C ARG A 166 -5.07 9.48 8.95
N ALA A 167 -4.42 9.71 7.79
CA ALA A 167 -3.31 8.85 7.35
C ALA A 167 -2.06 9.06 8.21
N LEU A 168 -1.71 10.31 8.50
CA LEU A 168 -0.59 10.62 9.38
C LEU A 168 -0.88 10.25 10.83
N ALA A 169 -2.11 10.46 11.30
CA ALA A 169 -2.53 10.04 12.65
C ALA A 169 -2.43 8.50 12.81
N ALA A 170 -2.85 7.73 11.81
CA ALA A 170 -2.68 6.28 11.78
C ALA A 170 -1.20 5.86 11.81
N CYS A 171 -0.36 6.54 11.01
CA CYS A 171 1.10 6.32 11.04
C CYS A 171 1.71 6.64 12.42
N ALA A 172 1.28 7.71 13.08
CA ALA A 172 1.75 8.07 14.43
C ALA A 172 1.31 7.05 15.51
N ALA A 173 0.20 6.36 15.27
CA ALA A 173 -0.26 5.26 16.14
C ALA A 173 0.40 3.92 15.82
N PHE A 174 1.04 3.75 14.64
CA PHE A 174 1.62 2.49 14.19
C PHE A 174 2.82 2.06 15.04
N ARG A 175 2.87 0.76 15.42
CA ARG A 175 3.92 0.18 16.28
C ARG A 175 4.61 -1.04 15.66
N GLY A 176 4.34 -1.33 14.39
CA GLY A 176 5.04 -2.36 13.61
C GLY A 176 6.33 -1.84 12.97
N ASP A 177 6.83 -2.55 11.97
CA ASP A 177 7.99 -2.09 11.19
C ASP A 177 7.53 -1.40 9.92
N ALA A 178 8.14 -0.27 9.62
CA ALA A 178 7.77 0.57 8.50
C ALA A 178 8.90 0.72 7.47
N LEU A 179 8.52 0.75 6.21
CA LEU A 179 9.35 1.17 5.09
C LEU A 179 8.69 2.35 4.38
N VAL A 180 9.43 3.43 4.19
CA VAL A 180 9.02 4.56 3.34
C VAL A 180 10.03 4.70 2.21
N VAL A 181 9.55 4.68 0.96
CA VAL A 181 10.40 4.82 -0.22
C VAL A 181 9.99 6.06 -1.01
N GLN A 182 10.94 6.94 -1.23
CA GLN A 182 10.83 8.12 -2.07
C GLN A 182 11.44 7.85 -3.45
N SER A 183 10.86 8.43 -4.49
CA SER A 183 11.48 8.57 -5.81
C SER A 183 12.13 9.95 -5.89
N GLU A 184 13.42 10.03 -6.28
CA GLU A 184 14.20 11.28 -6.26
C GLU A 184 13.61 12.34 -7.22
N LEU A 185 13.14 11.90 -8.38
CA LEU A 185 12.61 12.78 -9.44
C LEU A 185 11.07 12.71 -9.51
N ASP A 186 10.40 12.54 -8.36
CA ASP A 186 8.95 12.49 -8.29
C ASP A 186 8.34 13.88 -8.53
N SER A 187 7.61 14.03 -9.64
CA SER A 187 6.89 15.27 -9.99
C SER A 187 5.43 15.30 -9.50
N VAL A 188 4.95 14.20 -8.87
CA VAL A 188 3.56 14.04 -8.41
C VAL A 188 3.45 14.19 -6.89
N ILE A 189 4.41 13.61 -6.16
CA ILE A 189 4.44 13.66 -4.70
C ILE A 189 5.62 14.51 -4.26
N ALA A 190 5.30 15.70 -3.76
CA ALA A 190 6.31 16.65 -3.29
C ALA A 190 7.08 16.10 -2.06
N PRO A 191 8.38 16.41 -1.91
CA PRO A 191 9.19 15.94 -0.80
C PRO A 191 8.60 16.19 0.60
N PRO A 192 7.91 17.31 0.91
CA PRO A 192 7.29 17.51 2.22
C PRO A 192 6.24 16.45 2.59
N VAL A 193 5.60 15.82 1.60
CA VAL A 193 4.67 14.72 1.84
C VAL A 193 5.41 13.51 2.42
N ILE A 194 6.52 13.14 1.81
CA ILE A 194 7.34 12.01 2.29
C ILE A 194 7.89 12.30 3.68
N GLU A 195 8.37 13.53 3.90
CA GLU A 195 8.84 13.99 5.21
C GLU A 195 7.75 13.87 6.28
N SER A 196 6.49 14.24 5.95
CA SER A 196 5.35 14.11 6.85
C SER A 196 5.12 12.65 7.28
N TYR A 197 5.20 11.70 6.35
CA TYR A 197 5.08 10.27 6.68
C TYR A 197 6.26 9.75 7.52
N VAL A 198 7.48 10.16 7.20
CA VAL A 198 8.68 9.80 7.96
C VAL A 198 8.58 10.32 9.40
N GLU A 199 8.17 11.58 9.59
CA GLU A 199 7.94 12.16 10.91
C GLU A 199 6.84 11.42 11.68
N ALA A 200 5.70 11.14 11.04
CA ALA A 200 4.58 10.45 11.67
C ALA A 200 4.95 9.01 12.08
N LEU A 201 5.81 8.33 11.32
CA LEU A 201 6.22 6.94 11.58
C LEU A 201 7.39 6.80 12.58
N LYS A 202 7.93 7.89 13.15
CA LYS A 202 8.98 7.82 14.17
C LYS A 202 8.65 6.92 15.38
N PRO A 203 7.38 6.82 15.85
CA PRO A 203 7.01 5.91 16.92
C PRO A 203 6.94 4.43 16.54
N ALA A 204 7.09 4.06 15.26
CA ALA A 204 7.11 2.67 14.81
C ALA A 204 8.26 1.87 15.46
N ARG A 205 8.11 0.55 15.58
CA ARG A 205 9.15 -0.34 16.12
C ARG A 205 10.46 -0.20 15.36
N SER A 206 10.39 -0.11 14.04
CA SER A 206 11.50 0.28 13.17
C SER A 206 10.98 1.10 12.01
N LEU A 207 11.80 2.03 11.54
CA LEU A 207 11.52 2.84 10.35
C LEU A 207 12.71 2.78 9.41
N THR A 208 12.49 2.26 8.23
CA THR A 208 13.45 2.30 7.12
C THR A 208 13.00 3.34 6.12
N TYR A 209 13.81 4.36 5.88
CA TYR A 209 13.60 5.31 4.80
C TYR A 209 14.64 5.12 3.70
N ARG A 210 14.21 5.13 2.44
CA ARG A 210 15.08 5.05 1.27
C ARG A 210 14.61 6.00 0.18
N CYS A 211 15.56 6.63 -0.50
CA CYS A 211 15.34 7.38 -1.72
C CYS A 211 15.94 6.60 -2.90
N VAL A 212 15.14 6.35 -3.94
CA VAL A 212 15.59 5.70 -5.17
C VAL A 212 16.09 6.78 -6.11
N ALA A 213 17.40 6.80 -6.32
CA ALA A 213 18.08 7.80 -7.17
C ALA A 213 17.61 7.70 -8.63
N GLY A 214 17.36 8.83 -9.26
CA GLY A 214 16.92 8.93 -10.65
C GLY A 214 15.51 8.39 -10.93
N ALA A 215 14.78 7.93 -9.91
CA ALA A 215 13.44 7.38 -10.08
C ALA A 215 12.40 8.49 -10.20
N ASP A 216 11.49 8.37 -11.16
CA ASP A 216 10.25 9.14 -11.24
C ASP A 216 9.10 8.48 -10.44
N HIS A 217 7.93 9.12 -10.43
CA HIS A 217 6.75 8.63 -9.71
C HIS A 217 6.33 7.22 -10.15
N ALA A 218 6.38 6.94 -11.43
CA ALA A 218 5.90 5.69 -12.02
C ALA A 218 6.94 4.57 -12.02
N LEU A 219 8.22 4.86 -11.69
CA LEU A 219 9.36 3.97 -11.94
C LEU A 219 9.45 3.59 -13.42
N SER A 220 9.41 4.58 -14.31
CA SER A 220 9.31 4.36 -15.76
C SER A 220 10.53 3.66 -16.35
N SER A 221 11.70 3.78 -15.71
CA SER A 221 12.92 3.08 -16.16
C SER A 221 13.07 1.72 -15.50
N GLY A 222 13.57 0.72 -16.25
CA GLY A 222 13.89 -0.59 -15.70
C GLY A 222 14.92 -0.54 -14.56
N ALA A 223 15.87 0.42 -14.60
CA ALA A 223 16.83 0.63 -13.53
C ALA A 223 16.15 1.10 -12.23
N SER A 224 15.19 2.01 -12.32
CA SER A 224 14.42 2.50 -11.16
C SER A 224 13.51 1.40 -10.58
N GLN A 225 12.90 0.58 -11.45
CA GLN A 225 12.13 -0.58 -11.02
C GLN A 225 13.00 -1.57 -10.25
N GLN A 226 14.14 -1.95 -10.83
CA GLN A 226 15.09 -2.88 -10.20
C GLN A 226 15.63 -2.32 -8.86
N ALA A 227 15.97 -1.04 -8.80
CA ALA A 227 16.44 -0.41 -7.57
C ALA A 227 15.37 -0.43 -6.47
N TYR A 228 14.11 -0.13 -6.80
CA TYR A 228 13.00 -0.24 -5.85
C TYR A 228 12.76 -1.70 -5.41
N ASP A 229 12.77 -2.64 -6.34
CA ASP A 229 12.56 -4.06 -6.04
C ASP A 229 13.67 -4.60 -5.12
N MET A 230 14.92 -4.18 -5.30
CA MET A 230 16.02 -4.50 -4.39
C MET A 230 15.80 -3.93 -2.97
N VAL A 231 15.37 -2.68 -2.86
CA VAL A 231 15.07 -2.03 -1.56
C VAL A 231 13.95 -2.79 -0.85
N PHE A 232 12.84 -3.04 -1.55
CA PHE A 232 11.67 -3.69 -0.99
C PHE A 232 11.96 -5.15 -0.58
N THR A 233 12.59 -5.93 -1.48
CA THR A 233 12.91 -7.33 -1.25
C THR A 233 13.90 -7.50 -0.10
N SER A 234 14.92 -6.64 -0.02
CA SER A 234 15.89 -6.66 1.09
C SER A 234 15.21 -6.36 2.42
N TRP A 235 14.37 -5.33 2.48
CA TRP A 235 13.62 -5.00 3.69
C TRP A 235 12.66 -6.13 4.08
N LEU A 236 11.87 -6.66 3.13
CA LEU A 236 10.94 -7.75 3.40
C LEU A 236 11.68 -9.01 3.90
N THR A 237 12.81 -9.35 3.28
CA THR A 237 13.63 -10.49 3.70
C THR A 237 14.06 -10.35 5.16
N GLN A 238 14.50 -9.17 5.58
CA GLN A 238 14.86 -8.93 6.99
C GLN A 238 13.64 -9.11 7.91
N MET A 239 12.48 -8.56 7.53
CA MET A 239 11.24 -8.73 8.30
C MET A 239 10.84 -10.21 8.45
N LEU A 240 11.03 -11.01 7.41
CA LEU A 240 10.74 -12.44 7.44
C LEU A 240 11.73 -13.24 8.29
N ILE A 241 13.02 -12.85 8.29
CA ILE A 241 14.04 -13.44 9.17
C ILE A 241 13.67 -13.18 10.64
N ASP A 242 13.36 -11.94 10.98
CA ASP A 242 12.99 -11.53 12.34
C ASP A 242 11.68 -12.19 12.81
N TRP A 243 10.72 -12.34 11.90
CA TRP A 243 9.47 -13.06 12.18
C TRP A 243 9.69 -14.56 12.45
N ARG A 244 10.58 -15.21 11.69
CA ARG A 244 10.89 -16.65 11.87
C ARG A 244 11.69 -16.92 13.15
N ALA A 245 12.39 -15.91 13.66
CA ALA A 245 13.20 -16.00 14.87
C ALA A 245 12.40 -15.71 16.16
N ALA A 246 11.19 -15.16 16.06
CA ALA A 246 10.33 -14.76 17.17
C ALA A 246 9.34 -15.86 17.55
#